data_613539ac61c53398e91688c4b1f7945b
#
_entry.id   613539ac61c53398e91688c4b1f7945b
#
_cell.length_a   1.000
_cell.length_b   1.000
_cell.length_c   1.000
_cell.angle_alpha   90.00
_cell.angle_beta   90.00
_cell.angle_gamma   90.00
#
_symmetry.space_group_name_H-M   'P 1'
#
loop_
_entity.id
_entity.type
_entity.pdbx_description
1 polymer ?
#
loop_
_entity_poly.entity_id
_entity_poly.type
_entity_poly.pdbx_seq_one_letter_code
_entity_poly.pdbx_strand_id
1 'polypeptide(L)'
;MLSTAVVLFLIAAFLGTFLLRAILKNEPTSKPIVFMHGSVAGLALLALVTYVALGNTAPLLLTSLGLFILAAIGGLTMFTLDMSGKPVPKMLAIGHPILAVTSVIILIVYIVQNA
;
A
#
# COMPACT_ATOMS: atom_id res chain seq x y z
N MET A 1 12.92 0.21 -12.39
CA MET A 1 12.62 0.40 -10.95
C MET A 1 11.14 0.66 -10.67
N LEU A 2 10.50 1.57 -11.40
CA LEU A 2 9.07 1.83 -11.21
C LEU A 2 8.19 0.63 -11.55
N SER A 3 8.49 -0.09 -12.62
CA SER A 3 7.73 -1.30 -12.98
C SER A 3 7.81 -2.36 -11.88
N THR A 4 8.97 -2.51 -11.26
CA THR A 4 9.14 -3.39 -10.10
C THR A 4 8.27 -2.94 -8.94
N ALA A 5 8.23 -1.64 -8.66
CA ALA A 5 7.38 -1.09 -7.61
C ALA A 5 5.91 -1.39 -7.88
N VAL A 6 5.43 -1.20 -9.11
CA VAL A 6 4.05 -1.49 -9.49
C VAL A 6 3.72 -2.96 -9.29
N VAL A 7 4.57 -3.85 -9.75
CA VAL A 7 4.35 -5.30 -9.58
C VAL A 7 4.25 -5.66 -8.10
N LEU A 8 5.16 -5.14 -7.28
CA LEU A 8 5.13 -5.39 -5.84
C LEU A 8 3.87 -4.82 -5.19
N PHE A 9 3.44 -3.62 -5.58
CA PHE A 9 2.19 -3.04 -5.07
C PHE A 9 0.97 -3.88 -5.45
N LEU A 10 0.94 -4.42 -6.68
CA LEU A 10 -0.16 -5.28 -7.11
C LEU A 10 -0.19 -6.60 -6.32
N ILE A 11 0.97 -7.18 -6.03
CA ILE A 11 1.07 -8.36 -5.17
C ILE A 11 0.57 -8.02 -3.75
N ALA A 12 1.00 -6.88 -3.21
CA ALA A 12 0.54 -6.41 -1.91
C ALA A 12 -0.97 -6.20 -1.89
N ALA A 13 -1.54 -5.63 -2.96
CA ALA A 13 -2.98 -5.43 -3.08
C ALA A 13 -3.74 -6.76 -3.07
N PHE A 14 -3.24 -7.75 -3.77
CA PHE A 14 -3.82 -9.09 -3.76
C PHE A 14 -3.82 -9.68 -2.35
N LEU A 15 -2.69 -9.63 -1.66
CA LEU A 15 -2.61 -10.11 -0.27
C LEU A 15 -3.53 -9.30 0.65
N GLY A 16 -3.62 -7.99 0.42
CA GLY A 16 -4.48 -7.10 1.20
C GLY A 16 -5.96 -7.41 1.07
N THR A 17 -6.42 -8.00 -0.04
CA THR A 17 -7.83 -8.37 -0.20
C THR A 17 -8.25 -9.42 0.83
N PHE A 18 -7.37 -10.36 1.17
CA PHE A 18 -7.66 -11.36 2.21
C PHE A 18 -7.78 -10.72 3.59
N LEU A 19 -6.91 -9.76 3.88
CA LEU A 19 -6.94 -9.03 5.15
C LEU A 19 -8.19 -8.16 5.27
N LEU A 20 -8.55 -7.46 4.20
CA LEU A 20 -9.75 -6.64 4.16
C LEU A 20 -11.00 -7.49 4.38
N ARG A 21 -11.08 -8.64 3.72
CA ARG A 21 -12.21 -9.55 3.88
C ARG A 21 -12.35 -10.00 5.33
N ALA A 22 -11.25 -10.38 5.98
CA ALA A 22 -11.26 -10.81 7.37
C ALA A 22 -11.76 -9.70 8.28
N ILE A 23 -11.25 -8.49 8.11
CA ILE A 23 -11.64 -7.34 8.93
C ILE A 23 -13.13 -7.03 8.75
N LEU A 24 -13.62 -7.00 7.51
CA LEU A 24 -15.03 -6.69 7.24
C LEU A 24 -15.98 -7.75 7.78
N LYS A 25 -15.54 -9.01 7.88
CA LYS A 25 -16.33 -10.12 8.42
C LYS A 25 -16.12 -10.33 9.92
N ASN A 26 -15.35 -9.48 10.57
CA ASN A 26 -14.98 -9.60 11.98
C ASN A 26 -14.30 -10.95 12.29
N GLU A 27 -13.53 -11.46 11.34
CA GLU A 27 -12.75 -12.68 11.49
C GLU A 27 -11.30 -12.33 11.81
N PRO A 28 -10.54 -13.21 12.49
CA PRO A 28 -9.12 -13.00 12.72
C PRO A 28 -8.36 -12.94 11.39
N THR A 29 -7.39 -12.01 11.30
CA THR A 29 -6.50 -11.95 10.14
C THR A 29 -5.47 -13.08 10.20
N SER A 30 -5.07 -13.59 9.03
CA SER A 30 -3.95 -14.52 8.93
C SER A 30 -2.65 -13.77 9.17
N LYS A 31 -1.92 -14.08 10.24
CA LYS A 31 -0.67 -13.37 10.56
C LYS A 31 0.42 -13.57 9.50
N PRO A 32 0.60 -14.76 8.91
CA PRO A 32 1.52 -14.88 7.77
C PRO A 32 1.19 -13.93 6.62
N ILE A 33 -0.10 -13.78 6.29
CA ILE A 33 -0.53 -12.86 5.21
C ILE A 33 -0.29 -11.41 5.62
N VAL A 34 -0.52 -11.04 6.88
CA VAL A 34 -0.23 -9.69 7.40
C VAL A 34 1.23 -9.34 7.18
N PHE A 35 2.15 -10.22 7.57
CA PHE A 35 3.59 -9.98 7.42
C PHE A 35 4.02 -9.96 5.95
N MET A 36 3.47 -10.86 5.12
CA MET A 36 3.76 -10.89 3.69
C MET A 36 3.28 -9.59 3.01
N HIS A 37 2.04 -9.17 3.31
CA HIS A 37 1.48 -7.93 2.77
C HIS A 37 2.34 -6.73 3.14
N GLY A 38 2.67 -6.59 4.42
CA GLY A 38 3.47 -5.46 4.91
C GLY A 38 4.89 -5.46 4.33
N SER A 39 5.53 -6.62 4.24
CA SER A 39 6.88 -6.74 3.70
C SER A 39 6.92 -6.39 2.21
N VAL A 40 6.01 -6.92 1.42
CA VAL A 40 5.95 -6.64 -0.03
C VAL A 40 5.62 -5.17 -0.27
N ALA A 41 4.64 -4.62 0.45
CA ALA A 41 4.27 -3.20 0.34
C ALA A 41 5.43 -2.30 0.77
N GLY A 42 6.15 -2.66 1.82
CA GLY A 42 7.32 -1.92 2.28
C GLY A 42 8.43 -1.90 1.25
N LEU A 43 8.71 -3.03 0.61
CA LEU A 43 9.70 -3.09 -0.47
C LEU A 43 9.27 -2.26 -1.67
N ALA A 44 7.98 -2.29 -2.03
CA ALA A 44 7.45 -1.48 -3.12
C ALA A 44 7.61 0.02 -2.82
N LEU A 45 7.28 0.44 -1.61
CA LEU A 45 7.42 1.83 -1.19
C LEU A 45 8.88 2.25 -1.17
N LEU A 46 9.76 1.39 -0.69
CA LEU A 46 11.20 1.65 -0.69
C LEU A 46 11.72 1.85 -2.12
N ALA A 47 11.29 1.04 -3.07
CA ALA A 47 11.67 1.19 -4.47
C ALA A 47 11.19 2.54 -5.03
N LEU A 48 9.96 2.94 -4.70
CA LEU A 48 9.42 4.22 -5.16
C LEU A 48 10.17 5.41 -4.54
N VAL A 49 10.42 5.36 -3.23
CA VAL A 49 11.17 6.40 -2.53
C VAL A 49 12.58 6.53 -3.11
N THR A 50 13.25 5.42 -3.37
CA THR A 50 14.58 5.41 -3.96
C THR A 50 14.57 6.05 -5.34
N TYR A 51 13.58 5.72 -6.16
CA TYR A 51 13.45 6.30 -7.50
C TYR A 51 13.29 7.83 -7.45
N VAL A 52 12.47 8.32 -6.54
CA VAL A 52 12.28 9.76 -6.34
C VAL A 52 13.57 10.41 -5.82
N ALA A 53 14.25 9.76 -4.87
CA ALA A 53 15.49 10.27 -4.28
C ALA A 53 16.63 10.38 -5.32
N LEU A 54 16.57 9.60 -6.39
CA LEU A 54 17.54 9.68 -7.49
C LEU A 54 17.31 10.89 -8.41
N GLY A 55 16.40 11.78 -8.08
CA GLY A 55 16.16 13.03 -8.81
C GLY A 55 14.90 13.07 -9.65
N ASN A 56 14.04 12.07 -9.54
CA ASN A 56 12.80 12.00 -10.32
C ASN A 56 11.66 12.65 -9.51
N THR A 57 11.34 13.92 -9.80
CA THR A 57 10.44 14.74 -8.99
C THR A 57 9.23 15.24 -9.76
N ALA A 58 8.77 14.50 -10.77
CA ALA A 58 7.57 14.87 -11.52
C ALA A 58 6.34 14.95 -10.60
N PRO A 59 5.42 15.92 -10.84
CA PRO A 59 4.26 16.10 -9.94
C PRO A 59 3.39 14.87 -9.75
N LEU A 60 3.11 14.10 -10.81
CA LEU A 60 2.32 12.87 -10.69
C LEU A 60 3.04 11.83 -9.83
N LEU A 61 4.35 11.73 -9.98
CA LEU A 61 5.16 10.80 -9.20
C LEU A 61 5.16 11.16 -7.72
N LEU A 62 5.33 12.44 -7.40
CA LEU A 62 5.29 12.93 -6.03
C LEU A 62 3.90 12.78 -5.41
N THR A 63 2.84 12.99 -6.18
CA THR A 63 1.46 12.80 -5.73
C THR A 63 1.23 11.34 -5.38
N SER A 64 1.64 10.42 -6.25
CA SER A 64 1.55 8.98 -5.98
C SER A 64 2.30 8.61 -4.71
N LEU A 65 3.54 9.08 -4.56
CA LEU A 65 4.35 8.82 -3.37
C LEU A 65 3.67 9.33 -2.09
N GLY A 66 3.13 10.55 -2.12
CA GLY A 66 2.44 11.13 -0.98
C GLY A 66 1.23 10.31 -0.55
N LEU A 67 0.43 9.86 -1.51
CA LEU A 67 -0.73 9.01 -1.22
C LEU A 67 -0.30 7.62 -0.70
N PHE A 68 0.78 7.04 -1.21
CA PHE A 68 1.31 5.79 -0.67
C PHE A 68 1.80 5.94 0.77
N ILE A 69 2.43 7.07 1.09
CA ILE A 69 2.86 7.35 2.47
C ILE A 69 1.65 7.43 3.39
N LEU A 70 0.57 8.11 2.98
CA LEU A 70 -0.66 8.14 3.75
C LEU A 70 -1.26 6.75 3.92
N ALA A 71 -1.27 5.95 2.86
CA ALA A 71 -1.73 4.57 2.91
C ALA A 71 -0.87 3.74 3.87
N ALA A 72 0.44 3.94 3.87
CA ALA A 72 1.37 3.24 4.76
C ALA A 72 1.12 3.60 6.23
N ILE A 73 0.85 4.86 6.52
CA ILE A 73 0.50 5.31 7.87
C ILE A 73 -0.78 4.61 8.34
N GLY A 74 -1.80 4.57 7.49
CA GLY A 74 -3.05 3.86 7.78
C GLY A 74 -2.83 2.36 7.98
N GLY A 75 -2.00 1.75 7.13
CA GLY A 75 -1.67 0.34 7.24
C GLY A 75 -0.91 0.00 8.51
N LEU A 76 0.06 0.82 8.90
CA LEU A 76 0.80 0.64 10.16
C LEU A 76 -0.10 0.83 11.37
N THR A 77 -1.05 1.76 11.31
CA THR A 77 -2.03 1.95 12.37
C THR A 77 -2.89 0.70 12.54
N MET A 78 -3.39 0.15 11.43
CA MET A 78 -4.18 -1.09 11.46
C MET A 78 -3.35 -2.26 11.97
N PHE A 79 -2.10 -2.38 11.53
CA PHE A 79 -1.18 -3.42 11.99
C PHE A 79 -1.00 -3.36 13.51
N THR A 80 -0.76 -2.16 14.04
CA THR A 80 -0.56 -1.96 15.48
C THR A 80 -1.82 -2.37 16.26
N LEU A 81 -3.00 -1.98 15.80
CA LEU A 81 -4.26 -2.35 16.43
C LEU A 81 -4.48 -3.86 16.38
N ASP A 82 -4.27 -4.47 15.23
CA ASP A 82 -4.48 -5.91 15.02
C ASP A 82 -3.54 -6.74 15.89
N MET A 83 -2.27 -6.38 15.94
CA MET A 83 -1.27 -7.09 16.76
C MET A 83 -1.47 -6.85 18.25
N SER A 84 -2.15 -5.79 18.65
CA SER A 84 -2.50 -5.49 20.05
C SER A 84 -3.82 -6.14 20.48
N GLY A 85 -4.47 -6.90 19.60
CA GLY A 85 -5.75 -7.52 19.89
C GLY A 85 -6.91 -6.53 19.94
N LYS A 86 -6.73 -5.32 19.43
CA LYS A 86 -7.76 -4.30 19.37
C LYS A 86 -8.52 -4.37 18.05
N PRO A 87 -9.82 -4.00 18.03
CA PRO A 87 -10.57 -4.00 16.79
C PRO A 87 -10.03 -2.96 15.82
N VAL A 88 -9.96 -3.34 14.53
CA VAL A 88 -9.55 -2.44 13.45
C VAL A 88 -10.79 -1.70 12.93
N PRO A 89 -10.80 -0.35 12.92
CA PRO A 89 -11.94 0.40 12.38
C PRO A 89 -12.18 0.05 10.91
N LYS A 90 -13.43 -0.25 10.56
CA LYS A 90 -13.78 -0.63 9.18
C LYS A 90 -13.56 0.50 8.17
N MET A 91 -13.77 1.75 8.61
CA MET A 91 -13.50 2.91 7.76
C MET A 91 -12.02 3.00 7.38
N LEU A 92 -11.13 2.70 8.32
CA LEU A 92 -9.70 2.68 8.07
C LEU A 92 -9.33 1.53 7.14
N ALA A 93 -9.96 0.37 7.34
CA ALA A 93 -9.75 -0.81 6.50
C ALA A 93 -10.20 -0.60 5.05
N ILE A 94 -11.21 0.25 4.83
CA ILE A 94 -11.70 0.62 3.50
C ILE A 94 -10.88 1.78 2.92
N GLY A 95 -10.57 2.78 3.71
CA GLY A 95 -9.83 3.97 3.29
C GLY A 95 -8.41 3.65 2.83
N HIS A 96 -7.73 2.75 3.54
CA HIS A 96 -6.37 2.34 3.21
C HIS A 96 -6.25 1.79 1.76
N PRO A 97 -7.06 0.79 1.32
CA PRO A 97 -6.96 0.31 -0.05
C PRO A 97 -7.41 1.34 -1.08
N ILE A 98 -8.35 2.22 -0.76
CA ILE A 98 -8.74 3.30 -1.67
C ILE A 98 -7.54 4.21 -1.96
N LEU A 99 -6.81 4.63 -0.92
CA LEU A 99 -5.59 5.42 -1.09
C LEU A 99 -4.53 4.67 -1.89
N ALA A 100 -4.31 3.40 -1.57
CA ALA A 100 -3.31 2.58 -2.24
C ALA A 100 -3.63 2.38 -3.73
N VAL A 101 -4.88 2.03 -4.06
CA VAL A 101 -5.29 1.83 -5.45
C VAL A 101 -5.20 3.14 -6.24
N THR A 102 -5.64 4.25 -5.66
CA THR A 102 -5.52 5.56 -6.28
C THR A 102 -4.05 5.88 -6.60
N SER A 103 -3.16 5.61 -5.65
CA SER A 103 -1.72 5.82 -5.83
C SER A 103 -1.14 4.97 -6.95
N VAL A 104 -1.54 3.70 -7.03
CA VAL A 104 -1.09 2.77 -8.10
C VAL A 104 -1.56 3.27 -9.46
N ILE A 105 -2.82 3.72 -9.56
CA ILE A 105 -3.36 4.25 -10.81
C ILE A 105 -2.56 5.47 -11.26
N ILE A 106 -2.29 6.40 -10.35
CA ILE A 106 -1.49 7.60 -10.66
C ILE A 106 -0.08 7.21 -11.10
N LEU A 107 0.53 6.24 -10.43
CA LEU A 107 1.86 5.76 -10.78
C LEU A 107 1.88 5.13 -12.18
N ILE A 108 0.88 4.32 -12.51
CA ILE A 108 0.74 3.71 -13.84
C ILE A 108 0.55 4.80 -14.91
N VAL A 109 -0.28 5.80 -14.65
CA VAL A 109 -0.47 6.94 -15.56
C VAL A 109 0.86 7.63 -15.82
N TYR A 110 1.65 7.88 -14.77
CA TYR A 110 2.97 8.48 -14.92
C TYR A 110 3.87 7.63 -15.81
N ILE A 111 3.92 6.32 -15.58
CA ILE A 111 4.76 5.41 -16.35
C ILE A 111 4.35 5.43 -17.83
N VAL A 112 3.05 5.35 -18.11
CA VAL A 112 2.53 5.36 -19.48
C VAL A 112 2.87 6.67 -20.20
N GLN A 113 2.72 7.80 -19.53
CA GLN A 113 3.01 9.12 -20.11
C GLN A 113 4.50 9.33 -20.37
N ASN A 114 5.38 8.62 -19.69
CA ASN A 114 6.82 8.77 -19.79
C ASN A 114 7.51 7.54 -20.41
N ALA A 115 6.72 6.68 -21.04
CA ALA A 115 7.25 5.50 -21.71
C ALA A 115 7.84 5.84 -23.10
#